data_887f4e24943de6444cc5873921e09099
#
_entry.id   887f4e24943de6444cc5873921e09099
#
_cell.length_a   1.000
_cell.length_b   1.000
_cell.length_c   1.000
_cell.angle_alpha   90.00
_cell.angle_beta   90.00
_cell.angle_gamma   90.00
#
_symmetry.space_group_name_H-M   'P 1'
#
loop_
_entity.id
_entity.type
_entity.pdbx_description
1 polymer ?
#
loop_
_entity_poly.entity_id
_entity_poly.type
_entity_poly.pdbx_seq_one_letter_code
_entity_poly.pdbx_strand_id
1 'polypeptide(L)'
;MVSIQKLEFETQELFKQKQYSKVVFEITSQIKKEERSVFLCNLLGLSRITKNKKNKDALTLAIKDFKEGFLKEKNTNHAIDCLANFITTSVLLVDLEKNHKFDFSEIINFYELSEKFCINHRPINLAMAMVYRRLNDAKKLILHFKRLIESKKFNAIDLCNYGYWQCFDKEWKQSNFLDYGKFLDENLTTIPQNQLVEISQKSGSKIKIGFLSADIIEGHSITYFLKTVLSNYNKNKFEIVLFLNRQNEDQTTENFKNLVDKTINISNLNNIEVLNRSRELNLDIMVDLMGYTSKQRLELFKNRMAKKQVIWMGYCNTTGLKNMDYIISDPNLIYSNEENLYSEKVKSLPKIWNAHCGFDFDRKENSPPFAKNKYFTFGSFNNFDKINPDVVLTWSKILKKVNNSKLVLKTSTKRFATKRLKQLFEKNDVLDSVEFINKVPEFQKHLENYNYIDIALDTFPYNGVTTSFEAIWMGVPVLTMAGYNFNSRCGMSINKNLNLEQLIAKDEDDYVQKAVNLTSNYQEYINIRKSIFLDAMKSPLFNKEDYSNSFFKALEEIVK
;
A
#
# COMPACT_ATOMS: atom_id res chain seq x y z
N MET A 1 -40.40 -35.78 -6.00
CA MET A 1 -39.16 -35.05 -6.06
C MET A 1 -39.45 -33.66 -6.65
N VAL A 2 -39.02 -32.61 -6.00
CA VAL A 2 -39.10 -31.25 -6.57
C VAL A 2 -38.16 -31.18 -7.79
N SER A 3 -38.61 -30.61 -8.93
CA SER A 3 -37.72 -30.46 -10.07
C SER A 3 -36.56 -29.50 -9.70
N ILE A 4 -35.35 -29.80 -10.18
CA ILE A 4 -34.16 -28.96 -9.91
C ILE A 4 -34.43 -27.52 -10.32
N GLN A 5 -35.03 -27.28 -11.49
CA GLN A 5 -35.38 -25.94 -11.97
C GLN A 5 -36.34 -25.19 -11.03
N LYS A 6 -37.33 -25.87 -10.46
CA LYS A 6 -38.23 -25.25 -9.48
C LYS A 6 -37.48 -24.87 -8.20
N LEU A 7 -36.62 -25.74 -7.69
CA LEU A 7 -35.80 -25.46 -6.51
C LEU A 7 -34.82 -24.30 -6.75
N GLU A 8 -34.20 -24.22 -7.94
CA GLU A 8 -33.35 -23.10 -8.33
C GLU A 8 -34.08 -21.77 -8.30
N PHE A 9 -35.28 -21.72 -8.90
CA PHE A 9 -36.11 -20.52 -8.89
C PHE A 9 -36.51 -20.10 -7.46
N GLU A 10 -37.07 -21.02 -6.68
CA GLU A 10 -37.53 -20.73 -5.31
C GLU A 10 -36.39 -20.27 -4.40
N THR A 11 -35.23 -20.93 -4.49
CA THR A 11 -34.06 -20.58 -3.67
C THR A 11 -33.42 -19.27 -4.11
N GLN A 12 -33.46 -18.94 -5.41
CA GLN A 12 -33.01 -17.65 -5.90
C GLN A 12 -33.86 -16.49 -5.40
N GLU A 13 -35.20 -16.67 -5.35
CA GLU A 13 -36.11 -15.66 -4.78
C GLU A 13 -35.86 -15.47 -3.28
N LEU A 14 -35.70 -16.55 -2.51
CA LEU A 14 -35.32 -16.48 -1.11
C LEU A 14 -33.97 -15.76 -0.90
N PHE A 15 -33.00 -15.97 -1.78
CA PHE A 15 -31.71 -15.28 -1.72
C PHE A 15 -31.86 -13.77 -1.97
N LYS A 16 -32.62 -13.36 -2.98
CA LYS A 16 -32.95 -11.94 -3.25
C LYS A 16 -33.62 -11.28 -2.05
N GLN A 17 -34.51 -12.01 -1.36
CA GLN A 17 -35.16 -11.57 -0.13
C GLN A 17 -34.26 -11.61 1.11
N LYS A 18 -32.97 -11.92 0.96
CA LYS A 18 -31.96 -12.05 2.04
C LYS A 18 -32.28 -13.13 3.08
N GLN A 19 -33.10 -14.13 2.73
CA GLN A 19 -33.49 -15.24 3.61
C GLN A 19 -32.46 -16.40 3.54
N TYR A 20 -31.18 -16.11 3.73
CA TYR A 20 -30.07 -17.02 3.51
C TYR A 20 -30.17 -18.34 4.29
N SER A 21 -30.68 -18.32 5.51
CA SER A 21 -30.89 -19.56 6.30
C SER A 21 -31.89 -20.49 5.67
N LYS A 22 -32.97 -19.94 5.08
CA LYS A 22 -33.97 -20.73 4.36
C LYS A 22 -33.37 -21.31 3.07
N VAL A 23 -32.58 -20.53 2.31
CA VAL A 23 -31.89 -21.04 1.14
C VAL A 23 -31.04 -22.26 1.49
N VAL A 24 -30.25 -22.18 2.56
CA VAL A 24 -29.43 -23.31 3.02
C VAL A 24 -30.30 -24.51 3.37
N PHE A 25 -31.38 -24.31 4.12
CA PHE A 25 -32.33 -25.38 4.53
C PHE A 25 -32.95 -26.06 3.30
N GLU A 26 -33.55 -25.28 2.40
CA GLU A 26 -34.25 -25.81 1.23
C GLU A 26 -33.32 -26.65 0.33
N ILE A 27 -32.12 -26.13 0.02
CA ILE A 27 -31.17 -26.88 -0.80
C ILE A 27 -30.70 -28.16 -0.09
N THR A 28 -30.42 -28.11 1.21
CA THR A 28 -29.84 -29.26 1.91
C THR A 28 -30.87 -30.31 2.30
N SER A 29 -32.16 -29.96 2.43
CA SER A 29 -33.23 -30.89 2.79
C SER A 29 -33.92 -31.54 1.59
N GLN A 30 -34.01 -30.83 0.44
CA GLN A 30 -34.80 -31.29 -0.71
C GLN A 30 -34.00 -32.05 -1.77
N ILE A 31 -32.65 -31.85 -1.82
CA ILE A 31 -31.82 -32.47 -2.86
C ILE A 31 -30.53 -33.03 -2.28
N LYS A 32 -30.18 -34.25 -2.72
CA LYS A 32 -28.91 -34.86 -2.34
C LYS A 32 -27.73 -34.08 -2.92
N LYS A 33 -26.59 -34.17 -2.26
CA LYS A 33 -25.39 -33.45 -2.61
C LYS A 33 -24.96 -33.70 -4.06
N GLU A 34 -24.99 -34.96 -4.48
CA GLU A 34 -24.56 -35.39 -5.81
C GLU A 34 -25.46 -34.87 -6.94
N GLU A 35 -26.71 -34.61 -6.63
CA GLU A 35 -27.76 -34.19 -7.59
C GLU A 35 -27.84 -32.66 -7.74
N ARG A 36 -27.15 -31.87 -6.87
CA ARG A 36 -27.15 -30.42 -6.93
C ARG A 36 -26.58 -29.92 -8.26
N SER A 37 -27.25 -28.98 -8.90
CA SER A 37 -26.67 -28.27 -10.03
C SER A 37 -25.53 -27.33 -9.62
N VAL A 38 -24.74 -26.89 -10.58
CA VAL A 38 -23.67 -25.89 -10.37
C VAL A 38 -24.24 -24.63 -9.74
N PHE A 39 -25.43 -24.18 -10.23
CA PHE A 39 -26.13 -23.01 -9.70
C PHE A 39 -26.48 -23.16 -8.21
N LEU A 40 -27.05 -24.30 -7.82
CA LEU A 40 -27.39 -24.57 -6.43
C LEU A 40 -26.17 -24.68 -5.52
N CYS A 41 -25.07 -25.25 -6.01
CA CYS A 41 -23.79 -25.27 -5.28
C CYS A 41 -23.27 -23.85 -5.03
N ASN A 42 -23.32 -22.98 -6.07
CA ASN A 42 -22.91 -21.58 -5.94
C ASN A 42 -23.78 -20.80 -4.95
N LEU A 43 -25.10 -20.92 -5.10
CA LEU A 43 -26.08 -20.22 -4.25
C LEU A 43 -25.98 -20.65 -2.79
N LEU A 44 -25.76 -21.94 -2.53
CA LEU A 44 -25.56 -22.52 -1.20
C LEU A 44 -24.31 -21.94 -0.52
N GLY A 45 -23.18 -21.94 -1.22
CA GLY A 45 -21.94 -21.38 -0.73
C GLY A 45 -22.07 -19.88 -0.42
N LEU A 46 -22.65 -19.09 -1.33
CA LEU A 46 -22.92 -17.67 -1.14
C LEU A 46 -23.82 -17.41 0.09
N SER A 47 -24.87 -18.23 0.27
CA SER A 47 -25.79 -18.09 1.41
C SER A 47 -25.10 -18.33 2.75
N ARG A 48 -24.16 -19.29 2.81
CA ARG A 48 -23.38 -19.58 4.01
C ARG A 48 -22.47 -18.41 4.39
N ILE A 49 -21.75 -17.84 3.44
CA ILE A 49 -20.79 -16.74 3.71
C ILE A 49 -21.47 -15.40 3.97
N THR A 50 -22.60 -15.13 3.33
CA THR A 50 -23.28 -13.83 3.45
C THR A 50 -23.85 -13.62 4.86
N LYS A 51 -24.29 -14.70 5.51
CA LYS A 51 -24.82 -14.66 6.88
C LYS A 51 -23.73 -14.28 7.90
N ASN A 52 -22.49 -14.77 7.73
CA ASN A 52 -21.39 -14.46 8.66
C ASN A 52 -20.01 -14.71 8.02
N LYS A 53 -19.44 -13.66 7.43
CA LYS A 53 -18.12 -13.68 6.77
C LYS A 53 -16.94 -13.96 7.71
N LYS A 54 -17.12 -13.93 9.01
CA LYS A 54 -16.09 -14.21 10.02
C LYS A 54 -16.23 -15.60 10.66
N ASN A 55 -17.25 -16.38 10.28
CA ASN A 55 -17.46 -17.72 10.81
C ASN A 55 -16.67 -18.74 9.97
N LYS A 56 -15.68 -19.36 10.59
CA LYS A 56 -14.77 -20.32 9.94
C LYS A 56 -15.48 -21.55 9.41
N ASP A 57 -16.45 -22.09 10.16
CA ASP A 57 -17.20 -23.28 9.74
C ASP A 57 -18.05 -22.97 8.51
N ALA A 58 -18.71 -21.79 8.50
CA ALA A 58 -19.46 -21.35 7.33
C ALA A 58 -18.56 -21.17 6.10
N LEU A 59 -17.37 -20.59 6.25
CA LEU A 59 -16.40 -20.46 5.16
C LEU A 59 -15.91 -21.85 4.68
N THR A 60 -15.61 -22.75 5.60
CA THR A 60 -15.14 -24.11 5.27
C THR A 60 -16.20 -24.90 4.49
N LEU A 61 -17.48 -24.77 4.89
CA LEU A 61 -18.57 -25.42 4.17
C LEU A 61 -18.81 -24.78 2.81
N ALA A 62 -18.77 -23.45 2.72
CA ALA A 62 -18.92 -22.74 1.46
C ALA A 62 -17.81 -23.09 0.45
N ILE A 63 -16.55 -23.22 0.91
CA ILE A 63 -15.43 -23.69 0.08
C ILE A 63 -15.73 -25.06 -0.53
N LYS A 64 -16.30 -25.97 0.25
CA LYS A 64 -16.70 -27.32 -0.25
C LYS A 64 -17.81 -27.23 -1.29
N ASP A 65 -18.83 -26.39 -1.05
CA ASP A 65 -19.95 -26.21 -1.97
C ASP A 65 -19.46 -25.60 -3.31
N PHE A 66 -18.63 -24.55 -3.27
CA PHE A 66 -18.09 -23.93 -4.47
C PHE A 66 -17.16 -24.87 -5.26
N LYS A 67 -16.29 -25.61 -4.56
CA LYS A 67 -15.41 -26.59 -5.19
C LYS A 67 -16.22 -27.69 -5.89
N GLU A 68 -17.29 -28.18 -5.25
CA GLU A 68 -18.18 -29.16 -5.85
C GLU A 68 -18.84 -28.62 -7.12
N GLY A 69 -19.40 -27.41 -7.07
CA GLY A 69 -19.99 -26.77 -8.25
C GLY A 69 -19.01 -26.65 -9.41
N PHE A 70 -17.78 -26.19 -9.14
CA PHE A 70 -16.75 -26.10 -10.17
C PHE A 70 -16.39 -27.45 -10.80
N LEU A 71 -16.30 -28.51 -9.99
CA LEU A 71 -15.89 -29.83 -10.48
C LEU A 71 -16.95 -30.54 -11.34
N LYS A 72 -18.23 -30.13 -11.23
CA LYS A 72 -19.33 -30.69 -12.05
C LYS A 72 -19.24 -30.28 -13.53
N GLU A 73 -18.95 -29.00 -13.79
CA GLU A 73 -18.95 -28.43 -15.15
C GLU A 73 -17.86 -27.37 -15.29
N LYS A 74 -16.64 -27.76 -15.59
CA LYS A 74 -15.47 -26.86 -15.54
C LYS A 74 -15.50 -25.64 -16.46
N ASN A 75 -16.36 -25.60 -17.47
CA ASN A 75 -16.29 -24.65 -18.58
C ASN A 75 -17.51 -23.72 -18.69
N THR A 76 -18.49 -23.84 -17.82
CA THR A 76 -19.67 -22.96 -17.82
C THR A 76 -19.44 -21.70 -16.99
N ASN A 77 -20.17 -20.62 -17.29
CA ASN A 77 -20.07 -19.38 -16.52
C ASN A 77 -20.34 -19.60 -15.03
N HIS A 78 -21.34 -20.42 -14.70
CA HIS A 78 -21.65 -20.75 -13.30
C HIS A 78 -20.52 -21.53 -12.61
N ALA A 79 -19.85 -22.43 -13.32
CA ALA A 79 -18.70 -23.13 -12.77
C ALA A 79 -17.50 -22.19 -12.54
N ILE A 80 -17.28 -21.26 -13.45
CA ILE A 80 -16.25 -20.22 -13.31
C ILE A 80 -16.56 -19.28 -12.14
N ASP A 81 -17.84 -18.93 -11.92
CA ASP A 81 -18.25 -18.18 -10.72
C ASP A 81 -18.02 -18.98 -9.43
N CYS A 82 -18.29 -20.28 -9.45
CA CYS A 82 -17.95 -21.19 -8.35
C CYS A 82 -16.43 -21.16 -8.08
N LEU A 83 -15.59 -21.24 -9.11
CA LEU A 83 -14.14 -21.16 -8.97
C LEU A 83 -13.71 -19.83 -8.35
N ALA A 84 -14.26 -18.69 -8.82
CA ALA A 84 -13.96 -17.38 -8.26
C ALA A 84 -14.32 -17.27 -6.77
N ASN A 85 -15.50 -17.80 -6.41
CA ASN A 85 -15.98 -17.80 -5.04
C ASN A 85 -15.18 -18.77 -4.16
N PHE A 86 -14.80 -19.93 -4.68
CA PHE A 86 -13.90 -20.88 -4.02
C PHE A 86 -12.56 -20.22 -3.67
N ILE A 87 -11.91 -19.54 -4.63
CA ILE A 87 -10.62 -18.86 -4.43
C ILE A 87 -10.77 -17.74 -3.40
N THR A 88 -11.76 -16.86 -3.58
CA THR A 88 -11.98 -15.71 -2.69
C THR A 88 -12.27 -16.15 -1.25
N THR A 89 -13.13 -17.17 -1.09
CA THR A 89 -13.50 -17.67 0.24
C THR A 89 -12.33 -18.39 0.91
N SER A 90 -11.50 -19.11 0.15
CA SER A 90 -10.29 -19.73 0.65
C SER A 90 -9.28 -18.69 1.15
N VAL A 91 -9.11 -17.59 0.42
CA VAL A 91 -8.27 -16.47 0.85
C VAL A 91 -8.80 -15.83 2.14
N LEU A 92 -10.12 -15.63 2.26
CA LEU A 92 -10.73 -15.11 3.49
C LEU A 92 -10.52 -16.04 4.68
N LEU A 93 -10.67 -17.35 4.49
CA LEU A 93 -10.43 -18.35 5.53
C LEU A 93 -8.98 -18.31 6.02
N VAL A 94 -8.03 -18.23 5.08
CA VAL A 94 -6.60 -18.11 5.38
C VAL A 94 -6.29 -16.87 6.21
N ASP A 95 -6.92 -15.73 5.92
CA ASP A 95 -6.72 -14.49 6.67
C ASP A 95 -7.27 -14.56 8.11
N LEU A 96 -8.32 -15.37 8.33
CA LEU A 96 -8.92 -15.58 9.65
C LEU A 96 -8.15 -16.62 10.49
N GLU A 97 -7.46 -17.54 9.86
CA GLU A 97 -6.80 -18.66 10.53
C GLU A 97 -5.29 -18.44 10.66
N LYS A 98 -4.85 -18.03 11.85
CA LYS A 98 -3.42 -17.76 12.13
C LYS A 98 -2.51 -19.00 12.04
N ASN A 99 -3.04 -20.24 12.07
CA ASN A 99 -2.27 -21.48 12.24
C ASN A 99 -2.51 -22.56 11.18
N HIS A 100 -2.95 -22.24 9.98
CA HIS A 100 -3.34 -23.25 8.98
C HIS A 100 -2.20 -23.75 8.10
N LYS A 101 -2.24 -25.08 7.81
CA LYS A 101 -1.45 -25.76 6.77
C LYS A 101 -2.06 -25.57 5.35
N PHE A 102 -2.72 -24.42 5.09
CA PHE A 102 -3.33 -24.19 3.79
C PHE A 102 -2.25 -24.04 2.72
N ASP A 103 -2.49 -24.65 1.56
CA ASP A 103 -1.62 -24.52 0.39
C ASP A 103 -2.45 -23.99 -0.79
N PHE A 104 -1.95 -22.97 -1.46
CA PHE A 104 -2.58 -22.41 -2.65
C PHE A 104 -2.35 -23.25 -3.91
N SER A 105 -1.60 -24.35 -3.87
CA SER A 105 -1.29 -25.20 -5.04
C SER A 105 -2.54 -25.72 -5.70
N GLU A 106 -3.54 -26.17 -4.94
CA GLU A 106 -4.81 -26.64 -5.49
C GLU A 106 -5.57 -25.54 -6.24
N ILE A 107 -5.61 -24.34 -5.67
CA ILE A 107 -6.24 -23.16 -6.28
C ILE A 107 -5.55 -22.81 -7.61
N ILE A 108 -4.21 -22.76 -7.59
CA ILE A 108 -3.41 -22.45 -8.77
C ILE A 108 -3.63 -23.49 -9.85
N ASN A 109 -3.63 -24.78 -9.50
CA ASN A 109 -3.88 -25.88 -10.43
C ASN A 109 -5.28 -25.78 -11.07
N PHE A 110 -6.33 -25.53 -10.29
CA PHE A 110 -7.68 -25.36 -10.83
C PHE A 110 -7.79 -24.14 -11.74
N TYR A 111 -7.13 -23.05 -11.39
CA TYR A 111 -7.07 -21.85 -12.22
C TYR A 111 -6.34 -22.15 -13.54
N GLU A 112 -5.16 -22.75 -13.52
CA GLU A 112 -4.35 -23.08 -14.70
C GLU A 112 -5.10 -24.01 -15.67
N LEU A 113 -5.83 -25.00 -15.15
CA LEU A 113 -6.68 -25.88 -15.96
C LEU A 113 -7.84 -25.14 -16.63
N SER A 114 -8.30 -24.03 -16.06
CA SER A 114 -9.46 -23.26 -16.52
C SER A 114 -9.09 -21.94 -17.16
N GLU A 115 -7.82 -21.55 -17.21
CA GLU A 115 -7.35 -20.21 -17.57
C GLU A 115 -7.91 -19.74 -18.92
N LYS A 116 -7.88 -20.61 -19.94
CA LYS A 116 -8.39 -20.29 -21.30
C LYS A 116 -9.88 -19.91 -21.33
N PHE A 117 -10.68 -20.35 -20.35
CA PHE A 117 -12.10 -20.05 -20.26
C PHE A 117 -12.40 -18.82 -19.40
N CYS A 118 -11.46 -18.43 -18.52
CA CYS A 118 -11.67 -17.40 -17.51
C CYS A 118 -10.68 -16.23 -17.61
N ILE A 119 -9.85 -16.17 -18.66
CA ILE A 119 -8.82 -15.12 -18.82
C ILE A 119 -9.39 -13.69 -18.70
N ASN A 120 -10.60 -13.46 -19.21
CA ASN A 120 -11.31 -12.18 -19.16
C ASN A 120 -12.40 -12.13 -18.09
N HIS A 121 -12.41 -13.08 -17.14
CA HIS A 121 -13.42 -13.14 -16.10
C HIS A 121 -12.98 -12.30 -14.90
N ARG A 122 -13.67 -11.15 -14.68
CA ARG A 122 -13.26 -10.18 -13.65
C ARG A 122 -13.13 -10.77 -12.25
N PRO A 123 -14.14 -11.51 -11.69
CA PRO A 123 -14.02 -12.10 -10.35
C PRO A 123 -12.82 -13.03 -10.19
N ILE A 124 -12.50 -13.85 -11.21
CA ILE A 124 -11.33 -14.74 -11.19
C ILE A 124 -10.04 -13.92 -11.14
N ASN A 125 -9.89 -12.91 -12.00
CA ASN A 125 -8.67 -12.11 -12.01
C ASN A 125 -8.46 -11.39 -10.67
N LEU A 126 -9.51 -10.84 -10.04
CA LEU A 126 -9.42 -10.26 -8.71
C LEU A 126 -9.04 -11.30 -7.64
N ALA A 127 -9.66 -12.47 -7.68
CA ALA A 127 -9.39 -13.55 -6.72
C ALA A 127 -7.94 -14.05 -6.85
N MET A 128 -7.44 -14.24 -8.08
CA MET A 128 -6.05 -14.65 -8.32
C MET A 128 -5.05 -13.56 -7.96
N ALA A 129 -5.36 -12.27 -8.21
CA ALA A 129 -4.54 -11.16 -7.72
C ALA A 129 -4.41 -11.20 -6.18
N MET A 130 -5.49 -11.50 -5.45
CA MET A 130 -5.43 -11.69 -4.00
C MET A 130 -4.54 -12.88 -3.59
N VAL A 131 -4.59 -14.00 -4.31
CA VAL A 131 -3.70 -15.16 -4.08
C VAL A 131 -2.25 -14.76 -4.28
N TYR A 132 -1.90 -14.17 -5.44
CA TYR A 132 -0.52 -13.81 -5.75
C TYR A 132 0.03 -12.71 -4.83
N ARG A 133 -0.82 -11.81 -4.33
CA ARG A 133 -0.42 -10.89 -3.26
C ARG A 133 0.01 -11.62 -1.99
N ARG A 134 -0.70 -12.68 -1.58
CA ARG A 134 -0.32 -13.47 -0.40
C ARG A 134 0.93 -14.29 -0.62
N LEU A 135 1.13 -14.72 -1.84
CA LEU A 135 2.34 -15.42 -2.26
C LEU A 135 3.54 -14.47 -2.49
N ASN A 136 3.36 -13.16 -2.35
CA ASN A 136 4.37 -12.14 -2.64
C ASN A 136 4.88 -12.19 -4.10
N ASP A 137 3.99 -12.49 -5.06
CA ASP A 137 4.29 -12.53 -6.48
C ASP A 137 3.69 -11.33 -7.21
N ALA A 138 4.37 -10.18 -7.12
CA ALA A 138 3.91 -8.93 -7.72
C ALA A 138 3.74 -9.07 -9.25
N LYS A 139 4.63 -9.80 -9.94
CA LYS A 139 4.57 -9.98 -11.39
C LYS A 139 3.28 -10.68 -11.83
N LYS A 140 2.92 -11.79 -11.20
CA LYS A 140 1.66 -12.50 -11.49
C LYS A 140 0.44 -11.70 -11.04
N LEU A 141 0.51 -10.99 -9.91
CA LEU A 141 -0.54 -10.07 -9.47
C LEU A 141 -0.81 -8.98 -10.51
N ILE A 142 0.23 -8.31 -11.01
CA ILE A 142 0.15 -7.29 -12.06
C ILE A 142 -0.49 -7.86 -13.33
N LEU A 143 -0.12 -9.08 -13.74
CA LEU A 143 -0.70 -9.75 -14.90
C LEU A 143 -2.24 -9.86 -14.79
N HIS A 144 -2.77 -10.20 -13.62
CA HIS A 144 -4.22 -10.32 -13.43
C HIS A 144 -4.94 -8.97 -13.49
N PHE A 145 -4.37 -7.91 -12.94
CA PHE A 145 -4.92 -6.56 -13.16
C PHE A 145 -4.81 -6.10 -14.61
N LYS A 146 -3.69 -6.40 -15.29
CA LYS A 146 -3.52 -6.11 -16.71
C LYS A 146 -4.64 -6.72 -17.56
N ARG A 147 -5.01 -7.98 -17.31
CA ARG A 147 -6.13 -8.66 -17.98
C ARG A 147 -7.47 -7.95 -17.79
N LEU A 148 -7.72 -7.37 -16.60
CA LEU A 148 -8.91 -6.56 -16.36
C LEU A 148 -8.92 -5.31 -17.24
N ILE A 149 -7.79 -4.63 -17.35
CA ILE A 149 -7.64 -3.43 -18.16
C ILE A 149 -7.85 -3.75 -19.65
N GLU A 150 -7.18 -4.78 -20.16
CA GLU A 150 -7.26 -5.21 -21.58
C GLU A 150 -8.67 -5.68 -21.94
N SER A 151 -9.37 -6.36 -21.05
CA SER A 151 -10.76 -6.82 -21.27
C SER A 151 -11.82 -5.73 -21.08
N LYS A 152 -11.43 -4.52 -20.67
CA LYS A 152 -12.33 -3.42 -20.30
C LYS A 152 -13.37 -3.78 -19.23
N LYS A 153 -13.05 -4.75 -18.35
CA LYS A 153 -13.90 -5.21 -17.23
C LYS A 153 -13.37 -4.73 -15.89
N PHE A 154 -13.19 -3.45 -15.73
CA PHE A 154 -12.61 -2.82 -14.55
C PHE A 154 -13.54 -1.75 -13.95
N ASN A 155 -13.25 -1.34 -12.73
CA ASN A 155 -13.79 -0.14 -12.09
C ASN A 155 -12.62 0.76 -11.61
N ALA A 156 -12.94 1.92 -11.03
CA ALA A 156 -11.94 2.87 -10.54
C ALA A 156 -10.93 2.24 -9.55
N ILE A 157 -11.39 1.31 -8.70
CA ILE A 157 -10.51 0.63 -7.73
C ILE A 157 -9.51 -0.30 -8.45
N ASP A 158 -9.97 -1.02 -9.48
CA ASP A 158 -9.11 -1.92 -10.25
C ASP A 158 -8.03 -1.13 -11.01
N LEU A 159 -8.41 0.03 -11.59
CA LEU A 159 -7.48 0.95 -12.22
C LEU A 159 -6.41 1.43 -11.23
N CYS A 160 -6.81 1.92 -10.08
CA CYS A 160 -5.86 2.39 -9.07
C CYS A 160 -4.95 1.28 -8.57
N ASN A 161 -5.48 0.08 -8.35
CA ASN A 161 -4.66 -1.07 -7.95
C ASN A 161 -3.63 -1.43 -9.01
N TYR A 162 -4.00 -1.46 -10.29
CA TYR A 162 -3.04 -1.73 -11.36
C TYR A 162 -1.90 -0.71 -11.37
N GLY A 163 -2.22 0.60 -11.37
CA GLY A 163 -1.21 1.67 -11.33
C GLY A 163 -0.33 1.63 -10.08
N TYR A 164 -0.92 1.36 -8.90
CA TYR A 164 -0.17 1.23 -7.65
C TYR A 164 0.86 0.09 -7.71
N TRP A 165 0.46 -1.10 -8.22
CA TRP A 165 1.35 -2.25 -8.28
C TRP A 165 2.48 -2.09 -9.29
N GLN A 166 2.36 -1.18 -10.26
CA GLN A 166 3.47 -0.85 -11.17
C GLN A 166 4.66 -0.19 -10.45
N CYS A 167 4.46 0.41 -9.28
CA CYS A 167 5.56 0.92 -8.45
C CYS A 167 6.55 -0.17 -8.01
N PHE A 168 6.15 -1.45 -8.09
CA PHE A 168 6.99 -2.61 -7.73
C PHE A 168 7.68 -3.25 -8.94
N ASP A 169 7.41 -2.75 -10.15
CA ASP A 169 7.97 -3.25 -11.40
C ASP A 169 9.06 -2.30 -11.93
N LYS A 170 10.31 -2.74 -11.94
CA LYS A 170 11.45 -1.95 -12.43
C LYS A 170 11.42 -1.67 -13.94
N GLU A 171 10.63 -2.44 -14.69
CA GLU A 171 10.48 -2.23 -16.14
C GLU A 171 9.55 -1.07 -16.48
N TRP A 172 8.67 -0.66 -15.53
CA TRP A 172 7.80 0.49 -15.73
C TRP A 172 8.55 1.81 -15.52
N LYS A 173 8.76 2.55 -16.62
CA LYS A 173 9.42 3.86 -16.60
C LYS A 173 8.43 4.98 -16.26
N GLN A 174 8.93 6.16 -15.92
CA GLN A 174 8.07 7.28 -15.53
C GLN A 174 7.07 7.69 -16.62
N SER A 175 7.45 7.60 -17.91
CA SER A 175 6.52 7.82 -19.03
C SER A 175 5.32 6.88 -19.01
N ASN A 176 5.52 5.60 -18.65
CA ASN A 176 4.42 4.64 -18.54
C ASN A 176 3.43 5.04 -17.43
N PHE A 177 3.91 5.58 -16.30
CA PHE A 177 3.03 6.10 -15.24
C PHE A 177 2.20 7.28 -15.73
N LEU A 178 2.81 8.22 -16.46
CA LEU A 178 2.09 9.37 -17.01
C LEU A 178 1.01 8.93 -18.02
N ASP A 179 1.37 8.06 -18.97
CA ASP A 179 0.44 7.58 -19.99
C ASP A 179 -0.69 6.76 -19.38
N TYR A 180 -0.38 5.90 -18.41
CA TYR A 180 -1.37 5.16 -17.66
C TYR A 180 -2.27 6.07 -16.84
N GLY A 181 -1.72 7.07 -16.19
CA GLY A 181 -2.49 8.03 -15.41
C GLY A 181 -3.49 8.83 -16.26
N LYS A 182 -3.13 9.21 -17.49
CA LYS A 182 -4.06 9.81 -18.47
C LYS A 182 -5.19 8.84 -18.83
N PHE A 183 -4.85 7.58 -19.13
CA PHE A 183 -5.84 6.53 -19.39
C PHE A 183 -6.78 6.33 -18.19
N LEU A 184 -6.24 6.33 -16.96
CA LEU A 184 -7.03 6.25 -15.74
C LEU A 184 -7.98 7.46 -15.62
N ASP A 185 -7.49 8.69 -15.84
CA ASP A 185 -8.31 9.90 -15.80
C ASP A 185 -9.49 9.81 -16.78
N GLU A 186 -9.26 9.38 -17.99
CA GLU A 186 -10.31 9.21 -19.01
C GLU A 186 -11.40 8.19 -18.60
N ASN A 187 -11.04 7.18 -17.81
CA ASN A 187 -11.93 6.10 -17.39
C ASN A 187 -12.54 6.27 -16.00
N LEU A 188 -12.20 7.33 -15.26
CA LEU A 188 -12.89 7.70 -14.03
C LEU A 188 -14.22 8.41 -14.33
N THR A 189 -15.19 8.28 -13.41
CA THR A 189 -16.51 8.87 -13.55
C THR A 189 -16.44 10.40 -13.52
N THR A 190 -16.99 11.03 -14.56
CA THR A 190 -17.24 12.47 -14.59
C THR A 190 -18.69 12.73 -14.15
N ILE A 191 -18.86 13.54 -13.12
CA ILE A 191 -20.17 13.93 -12.59
C ILE A 191 -20.64 15.19 -13.33
N PRO A 192 -21.89 15.24 -13.83
CA PRO A 192 -22.44 16.42 -14.51
C PRO A 192 -22.42 17.65 -13.58
N GLN A 193 -21.99 18.81 -14.13
CA GLN A 193 -21.83 20.04 -13.33
C GLN A 193 -23.13 20.54 -12.71
N ASN A 194 -24.29 20.28 -13.33
CA ASN A 194 -25.61 20.63 -12.78
C ASN A 194 -25.98 19.89 -11.48
N GLN A 195 -25.23 18.85 -11.12
CA GLN A 195 -25.38 18.11 -9.84
C GLN A 195 -24.43 18.61 -8.75
N LEU A 196 -23.57 19.57 -9.08
CA LEU A 196 -22.49 20.02 -8.22
C LEU A 196 -22.63 21.51 -7.90
N VAL A 197 -22.36 21.87 -6.66
CA VAL A 197 -22.19 23.27 -6.21
C VAL A 197 -21.02 23.88 -6.98
N GLU A 198 -21.15 25.11 -7.42
CA GLU A 198 -20.05 25.83 -8.08
C GLU A 198 -18.93 26.17 -7.08
N ILE A 199 -17.69 26.09 -7.59
CA ILE A 199 -16.52 26.49 -6.79
C ILE A 199 -16.44 28.02 -6.82
N SER A 200 -16.69 28.64 -5.69
CA SER A 200 -16.57 30.09 -5.55
C SER A 200 -15.13 30.56 -5.75
N GLN A 201 -14.93 31.60 -6.56
CA GLN A 201 -13.61 32.22 -6.76
C GLN A 201 -13.29 33.26 -5.69
N LYS A 202 -14.20 33.59 -4.76
CA LYS A 202 -13.98 34.54 -3.68
C LYS A 202 -12.94 34.00 -2.70
N SER A 203 -11.95 34.79 -2.36
CA SER A 203 -10.97 34.48 -1.33
C SER A 203 -11.45 34.99 0.02
N GLY A 204 -11.22 34.23 1.08
CA GLY A 204 -11.44 34.63 2.46
C GLY A 204 -10.24 35.40 3.04
N SER A 205 -10.32 35.76 4.33
CA SER A 205 -9.19 36.32 5.07
C SER A 205 -8.08 35.30 5.39
N LYS A 206 -8.43 34.01 5.41
CA LYS A 206 -7.50 32.92 5.61
C LYS A 206 -7.53 31.99 4.39
N ILE A 207 -6.40 31.35 4.11
CA ILE A 207 -6.31 30.29 3.11
C ILE A 207 -6.91 29.02 3.72
N LYS A 208 -7.94 28.46 3.08
CA LYS A 208 -8.64 27.25 3.52
C LYS A 208 -8.06 26.02 2.85
N ILE A 209 -7.54 25.10 3.65
CA ILE A 209 -6.88 23.89 3.15
C ILE A 209 -7.61 22.65 3.67
N GLY A 210 -8.07 21.80 2.74
CA GLY A 210 -8.57 20.47 3.03
C GLY A 210 -7.46 19.41 2.93
N PHE A 211 -7.44 18.45 3.84
CA PHE A 211 -6.61 17.23 3.73
C PHE A 211 -7.53 16.03 3.70
N LEU A 212 -7.36 15.14 2.71
CA LEU A 212 -8.17 13.92 2.56
C LEU A 212 -7.34 12.68 2.83
N SER A 213 -7.78 11.85 3.78
CA SER A 213 -7.15 10.57 4.09
C SER A 213 -8.12 9.52 4.62
N ALA A 214 -7.84 8.24 4.34
CA ALA A 214 -8.45 7.08 5.00
C ALA A 214 -7.56 6.51 6.12
N ASP A 215 -6.35 7.04 6.30
CA ASP A 215 -5.25 6.38 6.99
C ASP A 215 -4.78 7.11 8.27
N ILE A 216 -5.65 7.99 8.81
CA ILE A 216 -5.41 8.64 10.11
C ILE A 216 -5.77 7.66 11.23
N ILE A 217 -4.86 6.75 11.53
CA ILE A 217 -4.97 5.71 12.57
C ILE A 217 -3.62 5.43 13.20
N GLU A 218 -3.65 4.79 14.35
CA GLU A 218 -2.46 4.35 15.06
C GLU A 218 -1.56 3.47 14.19
N GLY A 219 -0.27 3.78 14.20
CA GLY A 219 0.77 3.02 13.51
C GLY A 219 0.78 3.17 11.99
N HIS A 220 -0.08 4.04 11.39
CA HIS A 220 0.01 4.32 9.96
C HIS A 220 1.04 5.42 9.67
N SER A 221 1.87 5.21 8.66
CA SER A 221 2.99 6.09 8.31
C SER A 221 2.60 7.56 8.08
N ILE A 222 1.45 7.82 7.46
CA ILE A 222 0.94 9.16 7.17
C ILE A 222 0.84 10.02 8.43
N THR A 223 0.48 9.42 9.57
CA THR A 223 0.24 10.17 10.81
C THR A 223 1.50 10.89 11.30
N TYR A 224 2.67 10.27 11.18
CA TYR A 224 3.92 10.88 11.62
C TYR A 224 4.29 12.15 10.84
N PHE A 225 4.12 12.11 9.52
CA PHE A 225 4.46 13.22 8.64
C PHE A 225 3.39 14.32 8.66
N LEU A 226 2.10 13.94 8.64
CA LEU A 226 1.01 14.91 8.71
C LEU A 226 0.98 15.63 10.05
N LYS A 227 1.30 14.95 11.17
CA LYS A 227 1.42 15.56 12.49
C LYS A 227 2.46 16.68 12.49
N THR A 228 3.59 16.50 11.80
CA THR A 228 4.63 17.53 11.65
C THR A 228 4.05 18.84 11.13
N VAL A 229 3.21 18.77 10.11
CA VAL A 229 2.59 19.93 9.46
C VAL A 229 1.49 20.53 10.34
N LEU A 230 0.55 19.69 10.80
CA LEU A 230 -0.65 20.15 11.51
C LEU A 230 -0.37 20.66 12.93
N SER A 231 0.76 20.27 13.55
CA SER A 231 1.13 20.78 14.87
C SER A 231 1.76 22.18 14.85
N ASN A 232 2.16 22.68 13.69
CA ASN A 232 3.01 23.88 13.57
C ASN A 232 2.49 24.93 12.56
N TYR A 233 1.21 24.88 12.15
CA TYR A 233 0.70 25.86 11.20
C TYR A 233 0.23 27.15 11.86
N ASN A 234 0.31 28.26 11.12
CA ASN A 234 -0.15 29.57 11.56
C ASN A 234 -1.68 29.69 11.44
N LYS A 235 -2.39 29.54 12.57
CA LYS A 235 -3.85 29.61 12.65
C LYS A 235 -4.44 30.97 12.26
N ASN A 236 -3.65 32.05 12.24
CA ASN A 236 -4.11 33.35 11.77
C ASN A 236 -4.17 33.45 10.24
N LYS A 237 -3.34 32.66 9.54
CA LYS A 237 -3.26 32.63 8.07
C LYS A 237 -4.04 31.52 7.43
N PHE A 238 -4.16 30.37 8.11
CA PHE A 238 -4.73 29.13 7.55
C PHE A 238 -5.93 28.66 8.36
N GLU A 239 -6.89 28.06 7.67
CA GLU A 239 -7.99 27.28 8.22
C GLU A 239 -7.89 25.87 7.66
N ILE A 240 -7.79 24.86 8.52
CA ILE A 240 -7.55 23.47 8.13
C ILE A 240 -8.81 22.62 8.31
N VAL A 241 -9.20 21.91 7.26
CA VAL A 241 -10.31 20.95 7.26
C VAL A 241 -9.81 19.55 6.97
N LEU A 242 -10.05 18.60 7.87
CA LEU A 242 -9.66 17.20 7.70
C LEU A 242 -10.84 16.36 7.20
N PHE A 243 -10.71 15.77 6.01
CA PHE A 243 -11.68 14.85 5.44
C PHE A 243 -11.25 13.40 5.74
N LEU A 244 -12.02 12.70 6.58
CA LEU A 244 -11.73 11.33 6.99
C LEU A 244 -12.55 10.34 6.16
N ASN A 245 -11.89 9.52 5.34
CA ASN A 245 -12.55 8.47 4.56
C ASN A 245 -12.48 7.11 5.26
N ARG A 246 -12.97 7.05 6.52
CA ARG A 246 -12.95 5.82 7.34
C ARG A 246 -14.09 5.77 8.35
N GLN A 247 -14.60 4.55 8.59
CA GLN A 247 -15.69 4.32 9.55
C GLN A 247 -15.19 4.18 10.98
N ASN A 248 -14.12 3.42 11.19
CA ASN A 248 -13.57 3.15 12.52
C ASN A 248 -12.49 4.18 12.85
N GLU A 249 -12.69 4.90 13.90
CA GLU A 249 -11.80 5.92 14.45
C GLU A 249 -11.15 5.38 15.74
N ASP A 250 -9.94 5.83 16.03
CA ASP A 250 -9.17 5.47 17.22
C ASP A 250 -8.64 6.73 17.91
N GLN A 251 -7.89 6.58 19.00
CA GLN A 251 -7.33 7.70 19.75
C GLN A 251 -6.43 8.59 18.88
N THR A 252 -5.72 8.01 17.91
CA THR A 252 -4.90 8.80 16.95
C THR A 252 -5.80 9.70 16.11
N THR A 253 -6.93 9.18 15.61
CA THR A 253 -7.91 9.98 14.86
C THR A 253 -8.43 11.15 15.71
N GLU A 254 -8.78 10.90 16.99
CA GLU A 254 -9.25 11.96 17.90
C GLU A 254 -8.17 13.02 18.15
N ASN A 255 -6.92 12.59 18.32
CA ASN A 255 -5.80 13.53 18.48
C ASN A 255 -5.66 14.45 17.25
N PHE A 256 -5.85 13.92 16.04
CA PHE A 256 -5.79 14.72 14.81
C PHE A 256 -6.97 15.70 14.68
N LYS A 257 -8.17 15.33 15.12
CA LYS A 257 -9.32 16.23 15.16
C LYS A 257 -9.03 17.49 16.00
N ASN A 258 -8.27 17.34 17.09
CA ASN A 258 -7.88 18.45 17.96
C ASN A 258 -6.78 19.35 17.37
N LEU A 259 -6.08 18.93 16.32
CA LEU A 259 -5.05 19.72 15.64
C LEU A 259 -5.62 20.66 14.58
N VAL A 260 -6.83 20.43 14.09
CA VAL A 260 -7.43 21.12 12.94
C VAL A 260 -8.65 21.95 13.33
N ASP A 261 -9.07 22.87 12.46
CA ASP A 261 -10.21 23.74 12.73
C ASP A 261 -11.55 23.02 12.52
N LYS A 262 -11.60 22.04 11.59
CA LYS A 262 -12.81 21.28 11.27
C LYS A 262 -12.47 19.86 10.79
N THR A 263 -13.34 18.91 11.11
CA THR A 263 -13.25 17.53 10.61
C THR A 263 -14.58 17.10 10.00
N ILE A 264 -14.52 16.38 8.87
CA ILE A 264 -15.69 15.85 8.16
C ILE A 264 -15.43 14.36 7.87
N ASN A 265 -16.23 13.47 8.44
CA ASN A 265 -16.20 12.06 8.08
C ASN A 265 -17.02 11.84 6.81
N ILE A 266 -16.36 11.36 5.74
CA ILE A 266 -16.93 11.15 4.41
C ILE A 266 -17.13 9.68 4.05
N SER A 267 -16.85 8.76 4.98
CA SER A 267 -16.83 7.31 4.69
C SER A 267 -18.19 6.73 4.28
N ASN A 268 -19.29 7.34 4.71
CA ASN A 268 -20.65 6.93 4.38
C ASN A 268 -21.32 7.83 3.33
N LEU A 269 -20.60 8.82 2.79
CA LEU A 269 -21.10 9.75 1.79
C LEU A 269 -20.72 9.29 0.39
N ASN A 270 -21.64 9.45 -0.58
CA ASN A 270 -21.32 9.27 -1.99
C ASN A 270 -20.47 10.42 -2.55
N ASN A 271 -19.96 10.29 -3.77
CA ASN A 271 -19.05 11.28 -4.36
C ASN A 271 -19.71 12.65 -4.56
N ILE A 272 -21.00 12.71 -4.92
CA ILE A 272 -21.72 13.98 -5.10
C ILE A 272 -21.86 14.72 -3.77
N GLU A 273 -22.23 14.02 -2.72
CA GLU A 273 -22.34 14.60 -1.37
C GLU A 273 -21.02 15.16 -0.87
N VAL A 274 -19.91 14.41 -1.09
CA VAL A 274 -18.57 14.87 -0.67
C VAL A 274 -18.13 16.10 -1.47
N LEU A 275 -18.33 16.07 -2.79
CA LEU A 275 -17.98 17.20 -3.66
C LEU A 275 -18.74 18.46 -3.28
N ASN A 276 -20.06 18.36 -3.07
CA ASN A 276 -20.86 19.52 -2.69
C ASN A 276 -20.43 20.08 -1.34
N ARG A 277 -20.22 19.24 -0.32
CA ARG A 277 -19.69 19.67 0.98
C ARG A 277 -18.32 20.35 0.89
N SER A 278 -17.40 19.82 0.08
CA SER A 278 -16.08 20.43 -0.07
C SER A 278 -16.16 21.79 -0.78
N ARG A 279 -17.04 21.93 -1.79
CA ARG A 279 -17.24 23.18 -2.55
C ARG A 279 -17.95 24.26 -1.74
N GLU A 280 -18.95 23.88 -0.91
CA GLU A 280 -19.62 24.79 0.05
C GLU A 280 -18.65 25.40 1.07
N LEU A 281 -17.60 24.67 1.45
CA LEU A 281 -16.54 25.18 2.33
C LEU A 281 -15.65 26.22 1.65
N ASN A 282 -15.73 26.34 0.32
CA ASN A 282 -14.91 27.24 -0.47
C ASN A 282 -13.41 27.06 -0.19
N LEU A 283 -12.93 25.81 -0.29
CA LEU A 283 -11.53 25.48 -0.07
C LEU A 283 -10.65 26.08 -1.17
N ASP A 284 -9.55 26.72 -0.77
CA ASP A 284 -8.53 27.18 -1.71
C ASP A 284 -7.69 26.04 -2.22
N ILE A 285 -7.35 25.09 -1.33
CA ILE A 285 -6.56 23.90 -1.66
C ILE A 285 -7.23 22.64 -1.08
N MET A 286 -7.21 21.56 -1.84
CA MET A 286 -7.44 20.21 -1.34
C MET A 286 -6.18 19.37 -1.54
N VAL A 287 -5.64 18.81 -0.45
CA VAL A 287 -4.47 17.95 -0.46
C VAL A 287 -4.92 16.49 -0.40
N ASP A 288 -4.58 15.71 -1.42
CA ASP A 288 -4.75 14.26 -1.43
C ASP A 288 -3.57 13.58 -0.74
N LEU A 289 -3.86 12.80 0.30
CA LEU A 289 -2.87 12.02 1.04
C LEU A 289 -2.87 10.54 0.64
N MET A 290 -3.58 10.15 -0.42
CA MET A 290 -3.85 8.76 -0.75
C MET A 290 -3.36 8.37 -2.15
N GLY A 291 -3.62 9.16 -3.17
CA GLY A 291 -3.34 8.82 -4.56
C GLY A 291 -3.94 7.47 -4.94
N TYR A 292 -3.12 6.53 -5.44
CA TYR A 292 -3.55 5.19 -5.84
C TYR A 292 -3.63 4.17 -4.69
N THR A 293 -3.37 4.57 -3.45
CA THR A 293 -3.38 3.65 -2.31
C THR A 293 -4.78 3.15 -1.96
N SER A 294 -4.88 2.18 -1.03
CA SER A 294 -6.15 1.58 -0.63
C SER A 294 -7.15 2.62 -0.11
N LYS A 295 -8.44 2.42 -0.42
CA LYS A 295 -9.55 3.31 -0.06
C LYS A 295 -9.47 4.71 -0.67
N GLN A 296 -8.70 4.88 -1.72
CA GLN A 296 -8.63 6.13 -2.47
C GLN A 296 -10.00 6.55 -3.02
N ARG A 297 -10.15 7.84 -3.33
CA ARG A 297 -11.33 8.43 -3.95
C ARG A 297 -10.94 9.42 -5.05
N LEU A 298 -10.12 8.98 -6.02
CA LEU A 298 -9.61 9.83 -7.10
C LEU A 298 -10.71 10.45 -7.97
N GLU A 299 -11.90 9.82 -8.04
CA GLU A 299 -13.06 10.43 -8.71
C GLU A 299 -13.47 11.78 -8.10
N LEU A 300 -13.19 12.02 -6.80
CA LEU A 300 -13.40 13.33 -6.19
C LEU A 300 -12.46 14.38 -6.80
N PHE A 301 -11.19 14.02 -6.99
CA PHE A 301 -10.18 14.91 -7.59
C PHE A 301 -10.40 15.08 -9.08
N LYS A 302 -10.82 14.04 -9.80
CA LYS A 302 -11.29 14.13 -11.19
C LYS A 302 -12.37 15.18 -11.36
N ASN A 303 -13.32 15.27 -10.42
CA ASN A 303 -14.45 16.18 -10.45
C ASN A 303 -14.21 17.51 -9.70
N ARG A 304 -13.01 17.74 -9.24
CA ARG A 304 -12.49 18.97 -8.58
C ARG A 304 -13.22 19.34 -7.28
N MET A 305 -12.53 19.13 -6.16
CA MET A 305 -13.01 19.42 -4.81
C MET A 305 -12.77 20.87 -4.36
N ALA A 306 -11.72 21.53 -4.87
CA ALA A 306 -11.27 22.85 -4.45
C ALA A 306 -10.71 23.64 -5.64
N LYS A 307 -10.37 24.94 -5.42
CA LYS A 307 -9.75 25.80 -6.45
C LYS A 307 -8.43 25.21 -6.96
N LYS A 308 -7.59 24.69 -6.06
CA LYS A 308 -6.35 23.96 -6.36
C LYS A 308 -6.36 22.59 -5.71
N GLN A 309 -5.74 21.62 -6.35
CA GLN A 309 -5.62 20.25 -5.87
C GLN A 309 -4.17 19.80 -5.89
N VAL A 310 -3.73 19.19 -4.82
CA VAL A 310 -2.33 18.85 -4.57
C VAL A 310 -2.23 17.41 -4.12
N ILE A 311 -1.34 16.61 -4.74
CA ILE A 311 -0.96 15.29 -4.22
C ILE A 311 0.28 15.42 -3.34
N TRP A 312 0.24 14.83 -2.15
CA TRP A 312 1.37 14.82 -1.23
C TRP A 312 1.44 13.53 -0.42
N MET A 313 2.63 12.95 -0.35
CA MET A 313 3.13 11.98 0.61
C MET A 313 2.58 10.54 0.50
N GLY A 314 1.27 10.30 0.40
CA GLY A 314 0.70 8.93 0.45
C GLY A 314 0.99 8.09 -0.79
N TYR A 315 1.12 8.74 -1.95
CA TYR A 315 1.51 8.15 -3.22
C TYR A 315 2.62 8.98 -3.85
N CYS A 316 3.79 8.40 -3.99
CA CYS A 316 5.00 9.09 -4.44
C CYS A 316 5.19 8.96 -5.96
N ASN A 317 4.19 9.35 -6.74
CA ASN A 317 4.25 9.38 -8.20
C ASN A 317 3.15 10.28 -8.77
N THR A 318 3.13 10.50 -10.11
CA THR A 318 2.05 11.22 -10.80
C THR A 318 0.73 10.47 -10.65
N THR A 319 -0.35 11.22 -10.45
CA THR A 319 -1.71 10.66 -10.49
C THR A 319 -2.23 10.54 -11.92
N GLY A 320 -1.66 11.29 -12.86
CA GLY A 320 -2.11 11.41 -14.23
C GLY A 320 -3.42 12.20 -14.42
N LEU A 321 -4.05 12.65 -13.33
CA LEU A 321 -5.30 13.39 -13.38
C LEU A 321 -5.10 14.79 -13.94
N LYS A 322 -5.91 15.16 -14.94
CA LYS A 322 -5.92 16.52 -15.52
C LYS A 322 -6.23 17.60 -14.46
N ASN A 323 -7.05 17.27 -13.49
CA ASN A 323 -7.49 18.19 -12.44
C ASN A 323 -6.65 18.14 -11.16
N MET A 324 -5.58 17.32 -11.09
CA MET A 324 -4.58 17.41 -10.02
C MET A 324 -3.54 18.46 -10.43
N ASP A 325 -3.52 19.60 -9.73
CA ASP A 325 -2.76 20.75 -10.20
C ASP A 325 -1.26 20.66 -9.85
N TYR A 326 -0.94 20.12 -8.66
CA TYR A 326 0.44 20.08 -8.16
C TYR A 326 0.79 18.76 -7.47
N ILE A 327 2.06 18.40 -7.55
CA ILE A 327 2.71 17.36 -6.74
C ILE A 327 3.79 17.99 -5.85
N ILE A 328 3.75 17.72 -4.55
CA ILE A 328 4.81 18.13 -3.62
C ILE A 328 5.99 17.17 -3.75
N SER A 329 7.16 17.73 -4.00
CA SER A 329 8.41 17.01 -4.20
C SER A 329 9.58 17.72 -3.51
N ASP A 330 10.80 17.26 -3.77
CA ASP A 330 12.06 17.93 -3.44
C ASP A 330 13.08 17.78 -4.58
N PRO A 331 14.22 18.51 -4.54
CA PRO A 331 15.20 18.50 -5.65
C PRO A 331 15.86 17.15 -5.94
N ASN A 332 15.75 16.18 -5.01
CA ASN A 332 16.34 14.85 -5.15
C ASN A 332 15.37 13.81 -5.73
N LEU A 333 14.08 14.13 -5.81
CA LEU A 333 13.02 13.18 -6.19
C LEU A 333 12.56 13.35 -7.63
N ILE A 334 12.29 14.57 -8.06
CA ILE A 334 11.90 14.91 -9.43
C ILE A 334 12.86 15.98 -9.92
N TYR A 335 13.65 15.64 -10.94
CA TYR A 335 14.58 16.59 -11.54
C TYR A 335 13.88 17.53 -12.52
N SER A 336 14.39 18.73 -12.71
CA SER A 336 13.76 19.74 -13.57
C SER A 336 13.56 19.29 -15.02
N ASN A 337 14.43 18.45 -15.54
CA ASN A 337 14.32 17.87 -16.89
C ASN A 337 13.34 16.69 -16.97
N GLU A 338 12.74 16.26 -15.86
CA GLU A 338 11.77 15.16 -15.78
C GLU A 338 10.35 15.65 -15.44
N GLU A 339 10.14 16.94 -15.15
CA GLU A 339 8.84 17.48 -14.74
C GLU A 339 7.75 17.25 -15.79
N ASN A 340 8.11 17.21 -17.06
CA ASN A 340 7.20 16.89 -18.16
C ASN A 340 6.68 15.44 -18.16
N LEU A 341 7.25 14.56 -17.35
CA LEU A 341 6.80 13.18 -17.12
C LEU A 341 5.76 13.06 -15.99
N TYR A 342 5.31 14.19 -15.46
CA TYR A 342 4.25 14.29 -14.45
C TYR A 342 3.09 15.11 -15.02
N SER A 343 1.84 14.75 -14.71
CA SER A 343 0.66 15.54 -15.13
C SER A 343 0.50 16.80 -14.28
N GLU A 344 0.98 16.73 -13.06
CA GLU A 344 0.96 17.81 -12.09
C GLU A 344 2.16 18.75 -12.29
N LYS A 345 1.99 20.03 -11.96
CA LYS A 345 3.13 20.94 -11.80
C LYS A 345 3.93 20.54 -10.56
N VAL A 346 5.23 20.39 -10.69
CA VAL A 346 6.09 20.03 -9.58
C VAL A 346 6.29 21.21 -8.66
N LYS A 347 5.85 21.09 -7.40
CA LYS A 347 6.15 22.05 -6.35
C LYS A 347 7.25 21.46 -5.46
N SER A 348 8.49 21.80 -5.78
CA SER A 348 9.65 21.34 -5.03
C SER A 348 9.82 22.13 -3.73
N LEU A 349 9.84 21.43 -2.59
CA LEU A 349 10.28 21.98 -1.32
C LEU A 349 11.81 22.11 -1.30
N PRO A 350 12.38 23.03 -0.52
CA PRO A 350 13.81 23.36 -0.64
C PRO A 350 14.76 22.25 -0.20
N LYS A 351 14.33 21.32 0.67
CA LYS A 351 15.21 20.31 1.28
C LYS A 351 14.68 18.88 1.12
N ILE A 352 13.54 18.57 1.72
CA ILE A 352 12.93 17.24 1.74
C ILE A 352 11.39 17.35 1.58
N TRP A 353 10.79 16.39 0.90
CA TRP A 353 9.34 16.39 0.61
C TRP A 353 8.46 16.05 1.82
N ASN A 354 9.03 15.44 2.87
CA ASN A 354 8.37 15.16 4.14
C ASN A 354 9.38 15.15 5.29
N ALA A 355 8.94 15.58 6.47
CA ALA A 355 9.71 15.50 7.71
C ALA A 355 8.91 14.75 8.76
N HIS A 356 9.59 13.96 9.56
CA HIS A 356 8.98 13.11 10.58
C HIS A 356 8.83 13.85 11.91
N CYS A 357 7.70 13.65 12.61
CA CYS A 357 7.46 14.31 13.90
C CYS A 357 8.32 13.76 15.06
N GLY A 358 9.15 12.75 14.83
CA GLY A 358 9.84 12.01 15.87
C GLY A 358 8.96 10.91 16.47
N PHE A 359 9.54 10.13 17.36
CA PHE A 359 8.84 9.09 18.12
C PHE A 359 8.78 9.50 19.59
N ASP A 360 7.66 9.20 20.23
CA ASP A 360 7.37 9.58 21.62
C ASP A 360 7.90 8.51 22.59
N PHE A 361 9.21 8.32 22.59
CA PHE A 361 9.91 7.50 23.59
C PHE A 361 11.41 7.85 23.67
N ASP A 362 12.01 7.62 24.83
CA ASP A 362 13.43 7.82 25.05
C ASP A 362 14.25 6.70 24.41
N ARG A 363 14.96 7.02 23.35
CA ARG A 363 15.89 6.10 22.72
C ARG A 363 17.07 5.83 23.63
N LYS A 364 17.32 4.55 23.96
CA LYS A 364 18.56 4.14 24.60
C LYS A 364 19.65 3.98 23.54
N GLU A 365 20.78 4.64 23.78
CA GLU A 365 21.96 4.42 22.94
C GLU A 365 22.52 3.02 23.23
N ASN A 366 22.63 2.20 22.18
CA ASN A 366 23.14 0.85 22.27
C ASN A 366 24.38 0.70 21.37
N SER A 367 25.35 -0.06 21.86
CA SER A 367 26.48 -0.48 21.03
C SER A 367 25.99 -1.28 19.83
N PRO A 368 26.57 -1.06 18.62
CA PRO A 368 26.17 -1.82 17.44
C PRO A 368 26.37 -3.32 17.65
N PRO A 369 25.51 -4.19 17.06
CA PRO A 369 25.61 -5.65 17.20
C PRO A 369 27.00 -6.21 16.87
N PHE A 370 27.67 -5.67 15.85
CA PHE A 370 29.02 -6.06 15.46
C PHE A 370 30.04 -5.99 16.61
N ALA A 371 29.92 -5.00 17.48
CA ALA A 371 30.86 -4.86 18.62
C ALA A 371 30.86 -6.10 19.50
N LYS A 372 29.71 -6.76 19.68
CA LYS A 372 29.53 -7.99 20.46
C LYS A 372 29.72 -9.23 19.58
N ASN A 373 29.06 -9.28 18.42
CA ASN A 373 28.92 -10.50 17.63
C ASN A 373 30.17 -10.80 16.77
N LYS A 374 30.99 -9.78 16.47
CA LYS A 374 32.15 -9.85 15.58
C LYS A 374 31.82 -10.25 14.12
N TYR A 375 30.54 -10.14 13.73
CA TYR A 375 30.05 -10.24 12.36
C TYR A 375 28.98 -9.19 12.12
N PHE A 376 28.81 -8.75 10.88
CA PHE A 376 27.81 -7.76 10.51
C PHE A 376 26.42 -8.39 10.41
N THR A 377 25.45 -7.69 10.95
CA THR A 377 24.03 -8.02 10.82
C THR A 377 23.34 -6.97 9.97
N PHE A 378 22.99 -7.33 8.75
CA PHE A 378 22.10 -6.54 7.91
C PHE A 378 20.65 -6.73 8.35
N GLY A 379 19.77 -5.78 7.98
CA GLY A 379 18.34 -5.97 8.26
C GLY A 379 17.45 -5.18 7.34
N SER A 380 16.20 -5.65 7.16
CA SER A 380 15.16 -4.89 6.50
C SER A 380 13.81 -5.13 7.16
N PHE A 381 13.18 -4.04 7.61
CA PHE A 381 11.85 -4.11 8.24
C PHE A 381 10.78 -3.53 7.31
N ASN A 382 11.10 -3.42 6.03
CA ASN A 382 10.19 -3.03 4.97
C ASN A 382 9.01 -4.02 4.81
N ASN A 383 7.91 -3.55 4.24
CA ASN A 383 6.81 -4.42 3.83
C ASN A 383 7.33 -5.46 2.84
N PHE A 384 6.97 -6.73 3.06
CA PHE A 384 7.38 -7.85 2.20
C PHE A 384 6.94 -7.69 0.74
N ASP A 385 5.86 -6.95 0.47
CA ASP A 385 5.45 -6.64 -0.90
C ASP A 385 6.57 -5.91 -1.69
N LYS A 386 7.50 -5.20 -1.01
CA LYS A 386 8.66 -4.53 -1.61
C LYS A 386 9.88 -5.44 -1.81
N ILE A 387 9.92 -6.61 -1.15
CA ILE A 387 11.03 -7.56 -1.24
C ILE A 387 10.77 -8.50 -2.42
N ASN A 388 11.16 -8.07 -3.60
CA ASN A 388 11.04 -8.82 -4.86
C ASN A 388 12.25 -9.75 -5.11
N PRO A 389 12.24 -10.61 -6.15
CA PRO A 389 13.35 -11.51 -6.45
C PRO A 389 14.69 -10.82 -6.71
N ASP A 390 14.70 -9.62 -7.32
CA ASP A 390 15.95 -8.87 -7.59
C ASP A 390 16.57 -8.36 -6.28
N VAL A 391 15.74 -7.88 -5.36
CA VAL A 391 16.16 -7.49 -4.00
C VAL A 391 16.77 -8.68 -3.27
N VAL A 392 16.11 -9.84 -3.30
CA VAL A 392 16.63 -11.07 -2.68
C VAL A 392 17.96 -11.48 -3.30
N LEU A 393 18.08 -11.44 -4.62
CA LEU A 393 19.33 -11.77 -5.33
C LEU A 393 20.47 -10.83 -4.92
N THR A 394 20.22 -9.53 -4.87
CA THR A 394 21.20 -8.51 -4.49
C THR A 394 21.65 -8.70 -3.03
N TRP A 395 20.72 -8.92 -2.10
CA TRP A 395 21.05 -9.17 -0.69
C TRP A 395 21.78 -10.51 -0.52
N SER A 396 21.46 -11.53 -1.32
CA SER A 396 22.19 -12.81 -1.33
C SER A 396 23.64 -12.64 -1.77
N LYS A 397 23.89 -11.76 -2.77
CA LYS A 397 25.27 -11.42 -3.19
C LYS A 397 26.05 -10.74 -2.04
N ILE A 398 25.40 -9.88 -1.24
CA ILE A 398 26.03 -9.25 -0.07
C ILE A 398 26.41 -10.33 0.94
N LEU A 399 25.50 -11.21 1.32
CA LEU A 399 25.75 -12.27 2.29
C LEU A 399 26.86 -13.22 1.87
N LYS A 400 27.03 -13.48 0.57
CA LYS A 400 28.14 -14.29 0.02
C LYS A 400 29.48 -13.56 0.04
N LYS A 401 29.50 -12.22 -0.09
CA LYS A 401 30.73 -11.42 -0.12
C LYS A 401 31.20 -10.94 1.26
N VAL A 402 30.29 -10.77 2.21
CA VAL A 402 30.58 -10.35 3.59
C VAL A 402 30.58 -11.58 4.49
N ASN A 403 31.76 -12.09 4.80
CA ASN A 403 31.91 -13.34 5.56
C ASN A 403 31.17 -13.32 6.90
N ASN A 404 30.51 -14.44 7.25
CA ASN A 404 29.76 -14.65 8.48
C ASN A 404 28.63 -13.64 8.74
N SER A 405 28.25 -12.81 7.75
CA SER A 405 27.17 -11.84 7.92
C SER A 405 25.80 -12.52 8.03
N LYS A 406 24.86 -11.84 8.69
CA LYS A 406 23.47 -12.25 8.85
C LYS A 406 22.54 -11.21 8.25
N LEU A 407 21.35 -11.64 7.84
CA LEU A 407 20.25 -10.78 7.40
C LEU A 407 19.04 -11.02 8.28
N VAL A 408 18.55 -10.00 8.97
CA VAL A 408 17.33 -10.05 9.79
C VAL A 408 16.17 -9.42 9.02
N LEU A 409 15.09 -10.19 8.82
CA LEU A 409 13.86 -9.75 8.19
C LEU A 409 12.70 -9.83 9.17
N LYS A 410 11.93 -8.73 9.29
CA LYS A 410 10.73 -8.72 10.12
C LYS A 410 9.57 -9.38 9.38
N THR A 411 9.08 -10.54 9.89
CA THR A 411 7.95 -11.21 9.29
C THR A 411 6.71 -10.31 9.30
N SER A 412 5.97 -10.35 8.22
CA SER A 412 4.59 -9.89 8.21
C SER A 412 3.69 -11.01 8.76
N THR A 413 2.43 -10.69 9.08
CA THR A 413 1.39 -11.70 9.32
C THR A 413 1.13 -12.59 8.09
N LYS A 414 1.79 -12.29 6.96
CA LYS A 414 1.67 -12.99 5.68
C LYS A 414 2.60 -14.22 5.63
N ARG A 415 2.20 -15.31 6.24
CA ARG A 415 2.95 -16.59 6.30
C ARG A 415 3.46 -17.08 4.93
N PHE A 416 2.65 -16.95 3.88
CA PHE A 416 3.00 -17.42 2.54
C PHE A 416 4.11 -16.58 1.91
N ALA A 417 4.09 -15.26 2.14
CA ALA A 417 5.17 -14.38 1.72
C ALA A 417 6.49 -14.80 2.40
N THR A 418 6.47 -15.11 3.69
CA THR A 418 7.65 -15.64 4.41
C THR A 418 8.13 -16.97 3.81
N LYS A 419 7.22 -17.92 3.49
CA LYS A 419 7.58 -19.19 2.85
C LYS A 419 8.27 -18.94 1.51
N ARG A 420 7.71 -18.05 0.67
CA ARG A 420 8.30 -17.73 -0.63
C ARG A 420 9.67 -17.07 -0.50
N LEU A 421 9.83 -16.12 0.42
CA LEU A 421 11.13 -15.48 0.66
C LEU A 421 12.18 -16.52 1.10
N LYS A 422 11.84 -17.45 1.99
CA LYS A 422 12.72 -18.57 2.36
C LYS A 422 13.15 -19.36 1.14
N GLN A 423 12.22 -19.75 0.27
CA GLN A 423 12.53 -20.47 -0.97
C GLN A 423 13.44 -19.67 -1.92
N LEU A 424 13.27 -18.33 -1.98
CA LEU A 424 14.14 -17.49 -2.81
C LEU A 424 15.56 -17.40 -2.22
N PHE A 425 15.72 -17.29 -0.91
CA PHE A 425 17.04 -17.31 -0.26
C PHE A 425 17.70 -18.69 -0.33
N GLU A 426 16.91 -19.77 -0.19
CA GLU A 426 17.37 -21.14 -0.36
C GLU A 426 17.90 -21.37 -1.79
N LYS A 427 17.17 -20.92 -2.81
CA LYS A 427 17.62 -20.98 -4.22
C LYS A 427 18.93 -20.23 -4.47
N ASN A 428 19.26 -19.26 -3.63
CA ASN A 428 20.50 -18.50 -3.68
C ASN A 428 21.55 -19.00 -2.67
N ASP A 429 21.37 -20.16 -2.04
CA ASP A 429 22.29 -20.83 -1.09
C ASP A 429 22.71 -19.96 0.10
N VAL A 430 21.79 -19.11 0.64
CA VAL A 430 22.08 -18.23 1.77
C VAL A 430 21.01 -18.25 2.87
N LEU A 431 20.07 -19.19 2.83
CA LEU A 431 18.96 -19.25 3.78
C LEU A 431 19.45 -19.35 5.24
N ASP A 432 20.54 -20.06 5.52
CA ASP A 432 21.13 -20.22 6.86
C ASP A 432 21.68 -18.90 7.43
N SER A 433 21.90 -17.91 6.57
CA SER A 433 22.31 -16.56 6.95
C SER A 433 21.13 -15.60 7.13
N VAL A 434 19.87 -16.08 6.95
CA VAL A 434 18.68 -15.22 7.02
C VAL A 434 17.81 -15.59 8.22
N GLU A 435 17.60 -14.65 9.10
CA GLU A 435 16.74 -14.76 10.26
C GLU A 435 15.42 -14.02 10.04
N PHE A 436 14.32 -14.65 10.45
CA PHE A 436 12.99 -14.07 10.37
C PHE A 436 12.45 -13.82 11.77
N ILE A 437 12.39 -12.54 12.18
CA ILE A 437 11.83 -12.14 13.47
C ILE A 437 10.33 -11.83 13.35
N ASN A 438 9.56 -12.13 14.39
CA ASN A 438 8.13 -11.89 14.39
C ASN A 438 7.80 -10.39 14.52
N LYS A 439 6.72 -9.97 13.82
CA LYS A 439 6.12 -8.66 14.07
C LYS A 439 5.64 -8.59 15.53
N VAL A 440 6.05 -7.57 16.25
CA VAL A 440 5.57 -7.27 17.61
C VAL A 440 4.46 -6.21 17.53
N PRO A 441 3.37 -6.34 18.32
CA PRO A 441 2.27 -5.37 18.31
C PRO A 441 2.67 -4.01 18.90
N GLU A 442 3.51 -4.02 19.93
CA GLU A 442 3.93 -2.82 20.63
C GLU A 442 4.97 -2.04 19.81
N PHE A 443 4.66 -0.78 19.53
CA PHE A 443 5.46 0.03 18.61
C PHE A 443 6.88 0.28 19.12
N GLN A 444 7.06 0.54 20.42
CA GLN A 444 8.39 0.71 21.00
C GLN A 444 9.26 -0.54 20.81
N LYS A 445 8.74 -1.72 21.12
CA LYS A 445 9.44 -3.00 20.90
C LYS A 445 9.74 -3.25 19.42
N HIS A 446 8.86 -2.76 18.53
CA HIS A 446 9.16 -2.79 17.10
C HIS A 446 10.40 -1.97 16.76
N LEU A 447 10.53 -0.76 17.29
CA LEU A 447 11.72 0.07 17.09
C LEU A 447 12.97 -0.54 17.75
N GLU A 448 12.85 -1.12 18.93
CA GLU A 448 13.96 -1.81 19.62
C GLU A 448 14.57 -2.96 18.79
N ASN A 449 13.81 -3.55 17.83
CA ASN A 449 14.38 -4.54 16.91
C ASN A 449 15.50 -3.99 16.01
N TYR A 450 15.56 -2.68 15.77
CA TYR A 450 16.67 -2.08 15.04
C TYR A 450 18.01 -2.19 15.80
N ASN A 451 17.98 -2.46 17.11
CA ASN A 451 19.18 -2.74 17.89
C ASN A 451 19.86 -4.08 17.54
N TYR A 452 19.16 -4.96 16.80
CA TYR A 452 19.72 -6.24 16.34
C TYR A 452 20.45 -6.14 15.00
N ILE A 453 20.42 -4.97 14.33
CA ILE A 453 21.04 -4.79 13.02
C ILE A 453 22.07 -3.68 13.01
N ASP A 454 23.12 -3.87 12.21
CA ASP A 454 24.21 -2.92 12.02
C ASP A 454 23.89 -1.94 10.88
N ILE A 455 23.36 -2.44 9.78
CA ILE A 455 23.07 -1.70 8.55
C ILE A 455 21.68 -2.11 8.06
N ALA A 456 20.81 -1.13 7.82
CA ALA A 456 19.51 -1.37 7.20
C ALA A 456 19.67 -1.42 5.67
N LEU A 457 19.07 -2.44 5.05
CA LEU A 457 19.02 -2.60 3.60
C LEU A 457 17.66 -2.15 3.08
N ASP A 458 17.66 -1.09 2.28
CA ASP A 458 16.44 -0.58 1.65
C ASP A 458 16.06 -1.41 0.42
N THR A 459 14.78 -1.40 0.08
CA THR A 459 14.20 -2.12 -1.06
C THR A 459 14.19 -1.26 -2.32
N PHE A 460 14.12 -1.91 -3.49
CA PHE A 460 14.02 -1.27 -4.80
C PHE A 460 13.16 -2.10 -5.77
N PRO A 461 12.50 -1.51 -6.78
CA PRO A 461 12.49 -0.09 -7.11
C PRO A 461 11.67 0.78 -6.13
N TYR A 462 10.87 0.20 -5.23
CA TYR A 462 10.07 0.93 -4.27
C TYR A 462 10.80 1.03 -2.92
N ASN A 463 11.38 2.21 -2.64
CA ASN A 463 12.12 2.45 -1.41
C ASN A 463 11.24 2.44 -0.15
N GLY A 464 11.89 2.21 0.99
CA GLY A 464 11.37 2.53 2.32
C GLY A 464 11.32 4.05 2.52
N VAL A 465 10.33 4.51 3.28
CA VAL A 465 10.28 5.88 3.78
C VAL A 465 10.23 5.84 5.31
N THR A 466 9.09 5.50 5.91
CA THR A 466 8.95 5.41 7.35
C THR A 466 9.97 4.47 7.98
N THR A 467 10.23 3.31 7.36
CA THR A 467 11.24 2.35 7.84
C THR A 467 12.67 2.91 7.79
N SER A 468 12.98 3.80 6.85
CA SER A 468 14.27 4.49 6.81
C SER A 468 14.37 5.53 7.93
N PHE A 469 13.30 6.29 8.20
CA PHE A 469 13.24 7.20 9.35
C PHE A 469 13.33 6.45 10.67
N GLU A 470 12.69 5.29 10.81
CA GLU A 470 12.79 4.41 11.99
C GLU A 470 14.23 3.94 12.22
N ALA A 471 14.89 3.43 11.16
CA ALA A 471 16.28 2.98 11.22
C ALA A 471 17.21 4.11 11.66
N ILE A 472 17.11 5.28 11.03
CA ILE A 472 17.92 6.47 11.33
C ILE A 472 17.68 6.94 12.77
N TRP A 473 16.41 6.99 13.23
CA TRP A 473 16.07 7.31 14.61
C TRP A 473 16.74 6.36 15.60
N MET A 474 16.78 5.08 15.27
CA MET A 474 17.45 4.06 16.09
C MET A 474 18.97 4.03 15.91
N GLY A 475 19.53 4.98 15.16
CA GLY A 475 20.97 5.11 14.93
C GLY A 475 21.52 4.09 13.93
N VAL A 476 20.68 3.54 13.04
CA VAL A 476 21.07 2.54 12.03
C VAL A 476 21.18 3.21 10.66
N PRO A 477 22.37 3.16 10.00
CA PRO A 477 22.53 3.67 8.65
C PRO A 477 21.73 2.84 7.64
N VAL A 478 21.18 3.50 6.62
CA VAL A 478 20.35 2.88 5.58
C VAL A 478 21.12 2.89 4.27
N LEU A 479 21.46 1.72 3.73
CA LEU A 479 21.94 1.58 2.36
C LEU A 479 20.73 1.53 1.43
N THR A 480 20.68 2.45 0.46
CA THR A 480 19.58 2.58 -0.50
C THR A 480 20.07 2.61 -1.93
N MET A 481 19.18 2.42 -2.90
CA MET A 481 19.47 2.55 -4.33
C MET A 481 18.61 3.64 -4.95
N ALA A 482 19.24 4.56 -5.68
CA ALA A 482 18.56 5.59 -6.44
C ALA A 482 18.01 5.01 -7.75
N GLY A 483 16.70 5.16 -7.97
CA GLY A 483 16.06 4.71 -9.20
C GLY A 483 15.68 5.85 -10.15
N TYR A 484 14.65 5.61 -10.94
CA TYR A 484 14.29 6.42 -12.10
C TYR A 484 13.08 7.35 -11.88
N ASN A 485 12.48 7.35 -10.71
CA ASN A 485 11.32 8.19 -10.40
C ASN A 485 11.19 8.48 -8.91
N PHE A 486 10.19 9.24 -8.52
CA PHE A 486 9.96 9.68 -7.16
C PHE A 486 10.03 8.52 -6.15
N ASN A 487 9.17 7.50 -6.27
CA ASN A 487 9.10 6.42 -5.27
C ASN A 487 10.38 5.58 -5.16
N SER A 488 11.22 5.59 -6.18
CA SER A 488 12.51 4.89 -6.21
C SER A 488 13.70 5.77 -5.80
N ARG A 489 13.46 7.03 -5.45
CA ARG A 489 14.47 8.00 -4.99
C ARG A 489 14.24 8.48 -3.55
N CYS A 490 13.20 8.00 -2.88
CA CYS A 490 12.91 8.42 -1.49
C CYS A 490 14.08 8.18 -0.54
N GLY A 491 14.70 7.00 -0.61
CA GLY A 491 15.90 6.68 0.18
C GLY A 491 17.08 7.59 -0.15
N MET A 492 17.27 7.91 -1.44
CA MET A 492 18.31 8.86 -1.88
C MET A 492 18.07 10.24 -1.28
N SER A 493 16.85 10.78 -1.31
CA SER A 493 16.57 12.10 -0.74
C SER A 493 16.82 12.12 0.76
N ILE A 494 16.44 11.06 1.49
CA ILE A 494 16.71 10.93 2.92
C ILE A 494 18.22 10.97 3.19
N ASN A 495 19.01 10.13 2.51
CA ASN A 495 20.46 10.05 2.72
C ASN A 495 21.20 11.33 2.32
N LYS A 496 20.80 12.01 1.24
CA LYS A 496 21.39 13.30 0.86
C LYS A 496 21.16 14.39 1.91
N ASN A 497 20.00 14.39 2.56
CA ASN A 497 19.72 15.32 3.65
C ASN A 497 20.49 14.99 4.95
N LEU A 498 21.24 13.88 4.96
CA LEU A 498 22.16 13.48 6.04
C LEU A 498 23.64 13.56 5.62
N ASN A 499 23.93 14.00 4.39
CA ASN A 499 25.28 13.97 3.79
C ASN A 499 25.89 12.54 3.79
N LEU A 500 25.06 11.52 3.47
CA LEU A 500 25.44 10.11 3.41
C LEU A 500 25.37 9.57 1.99
N GLU A 501 25.93 10.31 1.00
CA GLU A 501 25.94 9.93 -0.41
C GLU A 501 26.65 8.59 -0.66
N GLN A 502 27.64 8.24 0.17
CA GLN A 502 28.32 6.94 0.11
C GLN A 502 27.38 5.75 0.34
N LEU A 503 26.20 5.97 0.94
CA LEU A 503 25.15 4.96 1.16
C LEU A 503 24.04 5.00 0.10
N ILE A 504 24.27 5.69 -1.05
CA ILE A 504 23.33 5.76 -2.17
C ILE A 504 23.95 5.01 -3.35
N ALA A 505 23.41 3.85 -3.66
CA ALA A 505 23.84 3.06 -4.82
C ALA A 505 23.13 3.52 -6.10
N LYS A 506 23.81 3.37 -7.23
CA LYS A 506 23.28 3.70 -8.58
C LYS A 506 22.64 2.50 -9.28
N ASP A 507 23.05 1.29 -8.92
CA ASP A 507 22.58 0.00 -9.46
C ASP A 507 22.81 -1.13 -8.46
N GLU A 508 22.36 -2.35 -8.80
CA GLU A 508 22.46 -3.52 -7.92
C GLU A 508 23.91 -3.92 -7.59
N ASP A 509 24.83 -3.77 -8.52
CA ASP A 509 26.23 -4.14 -8.30
C ASP A 509 26.94 -3.10 -7.41
N ASP A 510 26.68 -1.81 -7.61
CA ASP A 510 27.13 -0.74 -6.72
C ASP A 510 26.53 -0.87 -5.31
N TYR A 511 25.26 -1.33 -5.23
CA TYR A 511 24.62 -1.60 -3.93
C TYR A 511 25.38 -2.67 -3.15
N VAL A 512 25.75 -3.77 -3.81
CA VAL A 512 26.57 -4.83 -3.20
C VAL A 512 27.95 -4.29 -2.82
N GLN A 513 28.61 -3.53 -3.72
CA GLN A 513 29.94 -3.00 -3.45
C GLN A 513 29.95 -2.02 -2.26
N LYS A 514 28.95 -1.15 -2.14
CA LYS A 514 28.83 -0.23 -0.99
C LYS A 514 28.62 -0.96 0.33
N ALA A 515 27.81 -2.04 0.34
CA ALA A 515 27.67 -2.89 1.52
C ALA A 515 29.02 -3.51 1.93
N VAL A 516 29.78 -4.06 0.97
CA VAL A 516 31.12 -4.62 1.19
C VAL A 516 32.09 -3.56 1.69
N ASN A 517 32.12 -2.39 1.06
CA ASN A 517 33.03 -1.29 1.45
C ASN A 517 32.76 -0.83 2.90
N LEU A 518 31.48 -0.60 3.25
CA LEU A 518 31.10 -0.15 4.59
C LEU A 518 31.49 -1.19 5.67
N THR A 519 31.32 -2.48 5.35
CA THR A 519 31.69 -3.56 6.30
C THR A 519 33.20 -3.80 6.37
N SER A 520 33.96 -3.47 5.34
CA SER A 520 35.42 -3.56 5.33
C SER A 520 36.08 -2.35 5.99
N ASN A 521 35.42 -1.20 6.03
CA ASN A 521 35.89 0.02 6.70
C ASN A 521 35.19 0.24 8.03
N TYR A 522 35.60 -0.52 9.05
CA TYR A 522 34.99 -0.46 10.38
C TYR A 522 35.00 0.96 10.98
N GLN A 523 36.04 1.77 10.73
CA GLN A 523 36.12 3.11 11.29
C GLN A 523 35.04 4.04 10.68
N GLU A 524 34.80 3.96 9.39
CA GLU A 524 33.75 4.71 8.73
C GLU A 524 32.37 4.28 9.23
N TYR A 525 32.12 2.97 9.29
CA TYR A 525 30.88 2.41 9.83
C TYR A 525 30.60 2.91 11.24
N ILE A 526 31.57 2.84 12.14
CA ILE A 526 31.40 3.27 13.55
C ILE A 526 31.18 4.78 13.65
N ASN A 527 31.85 5.58 12.83
CA ASN A 527 31.64 7.03 12.83
C ASN A 527 30.19 7.35 12.44
N ILE A 528 29.67 6.73 11.36
CA ILE A 528 28.29 6.90 10.94
C ILE A 528 27.31 6.45 12.05
N ARG A 529 27.52 5.27 12.63
CA ARG A 529 26.65 4.72 13.69
C ARG A 529 26.56 5.62 14.91
N LYS A 530 27.65 6.28 15.30
CA LYS A 530 27.70 7.19 16.44
C LYS A 530 27.03 8.52 16.18
N SER A 531 27.13 9.04 14.96
CA SER A 531 26.67 10.40 14.65
C SER A 531 25.25 10.44 14.07
N ILE A 532 24.81 9.42 13.34
CA ILE A 532 23.62 9.47 12.47
C ILE A 532 22.34 9.94 13.17
N PHE A 533 22.10 9.54 14.41
CA PHE A 533 20.92 10.02 15.15
C PHE A 533 21.01 11.51 15.46
N LEU A 534 22.16 11.98 15.95
CA LEU A 534 22.36 13.39 16.29
C LEU A 534 22.36 14.27 15.03
N ASP A 535 22.94 13.77 13.95
CA ASP A 535 22.95 14.44 12.64
C ASP A 535 21.53 14.52 12.08
N ALA A 536 20.74 13.45 12.22
CA ALA A 536 19.34 13.44 11.81
C ALA A 536 18.49 14.46 12.58
N MET A 537 18.69 14.57 13.90
CA MET A 537 17.96 15.57 14.72
C MET A 537 18.27 17.00 14.32
N LYS A 538 19.45 17.27 13.78
CA LYS A 538 19.87 18.60 13.27
C LYS A 538 19.50 18.79 11.80
N SER A 539 19.15 17.73 11.09
CA SER A 539 18.85 17.73 9.67
C SER A 539 17.41 18.14 9.38
N PRO A 540 17.04 18.39 8.11
CA PRO A 540 15.67 18.63 7.70
C PRO A 540 14.70 17.47 7.99
N LEU A 541 15.21 16.25 8.21
CA LEU A 541 14.39 15.06 8.43
C LEU A 541 13.47 15.17 9.64
N PHE A 542 13.93 15.82 10.71
CA PHE A 542 13.20 15.96 11.97
C PHE A 542 13.01 17.41 12.43
N ASN A 543 13.41 18.37 11.60
CA ASN A 543 13.17 19.80 11.87
C ASN A 543 11.72 20.19 11.51
N LYS A 544 10.82 19.99 12.46
CA LYS A 544 9.36 20.16 12.31
C LYS A 544 8.98 21.59 11.91
N GLU A 545 9.61 22.59 12.52
CA GLU A 545 9.27 23.99 12.32
C GLU A 545 9.69 24.47 10.93
N ASP A 546 10.94 24.25 10.55
CA ASP A 546 11.47 24.64 9.23
C ASP A 546 10.70 23.94 8.09
N TYR A 547 10.40 22.66 8.28
CA TYR A 547 9.60 21.91 7.32
C TYR A 547 8.17 22.46 7.19
N SER A 548 7.46 22.66 8.31
CA SER A 548 6.09 23.16 8.32
C SER A 548 6.02 24.54 7.65
N ASN A 549 6.96 25.44 7.97
CA ASN A 549 7.06 26.77 7.37
C ASN A 549 7.27 26.66 5.84
N SER A 550 8.17 25.79 5.39
CA SER A 550 8.43 25.57 3.95
C SER A 550 7.21 24.99 3.24
N PHE A 551 6.52 24.04 3.86
CA PHE A 551 5.31 23.41 3.32
C PHE A 551 4.17 24.42 3.15
N PHE A 552 3.84 25.18 4.19
CA PHE A 552 2.77 26.18 4.11
C PHE A 552 3.12 27.37 3.19
N LYS A 553 4.39 27.77 3.12
CA LYS A 553 4.84 28.74 2.13
C LYS A 553 4.62 28.23 0.71
N ALA A 554 4.92 26.96 0.44
CA ALA A 554 4.65 26.34 -0.87
C ALA A 554 3.15 26.36 -1.20
N LEU A 555 2.27 26.07 -0.23
CA LEU A 555 0.82 26.14 -0.43
C LEU A 555 0.32 27.59 -0.64
N GLU A 556 0.87 28.60 0.08
CA GLU A 556 0.59 30.02 -0.20
C GLU A 556 0.96 30.41 -1.64
N GLU A 557 2.08 29.93 -2.15
CA GLU A 557 2.53 30.18 -3.53
C GLU A 557 1.64 29.49 -4.58
N ILE A 558 1.05 28.35 -4.26
CA ILE A 558 0.10 27.61 -5.13
C ILE A 558 -1.23 28.38 -5.28
N VAL A 559 -1.66 29.11 -4.25
CA VAL A 559 -2.93 29.87 -4.26
C VAL A 559 -2.78 31.18 -5.05
N LYS A 560 -1.62 31.81 -5.02
CA LYS A 560 -1.30 33.03 -5.78
C LYS A 560 -1.21 32.75 -7.27
#